data_fc60b6ce482e0014891d949c346558e0
#
_entry.id   fc60b6ce482e0014891d949c346558e0
#
_cell.length_a   1.000
_cell.length_b   1.000
_cell.length_c   1.000
_cell.angle_alpha   90.00
_cell.angle_beta   90.00
_cell.angle_gamma   90.00
#
_symmetry.space_group_name_H-M   'P 1'
#
loop_
_entity.id
_entity.type
_entity.pdbx_description
1 polymer ?
#
loop_
_entity_poly.entity_id
_entity_poly.type
_entity_poly.pdbx_seq_one_letter_code
_entity_poly.pdbx_strand_id
1 'polypeptide(L)'
;MKHIIKLIMSVLFCFLFFYSISCDNAPTESELGVISVIVVDNDLNTTPVPNVEITVTPIDIVQNTDSSGICNFEVEPGNYFVDAEVCCAGPGNIEYHVPVKVIENKTADVKLLACLSCD
;
A
#
# COMPACT_ATOMS: atom_id res chain seq x y z
N MET A 1 56.00 -4.90 -29.93
CA MET A 1 54.68 -4.79 -30.52
C MET A 1 53.69 -5.84 -30.02
N LYS A 2 54.05 -7.10 -29.94
CA LYS A 2 53.13 -8.17 -29.49
C LYS A 2 52.70 -8.03 -28.04
N HIS A 3 53.49 -7.44 -27.14
CA HIS A 3 53.13 -7.26 -25.73
C HIS A 3 52.14 -6.12 -25.48
N ILE A 4 52.18 -5.11 -26.31
CA ILE A 4 51.25 -3.94 -26.18
C ILE A 4 49.83 -4.33 -26.60
N ILE A 5 49.68 -5.14 -27.64
CA ILE A 5 48.39 -5.63 -28.10
C ILE A 5 47.75 -6.55 -27.05
N LYS A 6 48.51 -7.40 -26.40
CA LYS A 6 48.03 -8.26 -25.30
C LYS A 6 47.61 -7.45 -24.10
N LEU A 7 48.29 -6.37 -23.77
CA LEU A 7 47.94 -5.50 -22.66
C LEU A 7 46.68 -4.72 -22.95
N ILE A 8 46.52 -4.23 -24.16
CA ILE A 8 45.30 -3.50 -24.60
C ILE A 8 44.07 -4.43 -24.62
N MET A 9 44.25 -5.65 -25.09
CA MET A 9 43.17 -6.66 -25.07
C MET A 9 42.77 -7.04 -23.64
N SER A 10 43.71 -7.15 -22.72
CA SER A 10 43.39 -7.44 -21.32
C SER A 10 42.67 -6.32 -20.63
N VAL A 11 43.03 -5.07 -20.89
CA VAL A 11 42.37 -3.90 -20.32
C VAL A 11 40.96 -3.75 -20.93
N LEU A 12 40.81 -4.01 -22.20
CA LEU A 12 39.52 -3.94 -22.87
C LEU A 12 38.56 -5.02 -22.33
N PHE A 13 39.06 -6.22 -22.05
CA PHE A 13 38.29 -7.30 -21.47
C PHE A 13 37.85 -6.99 -20.04
N CYS A 14 38.69 -6.35 -19.23
CA CYS A 14 38.30 -5.90 -17.89
C CYS A 14 37.21 -4.81 -17.94
N PHE A 15 37.29 -3.91 -18.92
CA PHE A 15 36.28 -2.87 -19.09
C PHE A 15 34.92 -3.44 -19.46
N LEU A 16 34.88 -4.42 -20.31
CA LEU A 16 33.62 -5.12 -20.68
C LEU A 16 33.03 -5.88 -19.51
N PHE A 17 33.85 -6.40 -18.63
CA PHE A 17 33.39 -7.11 -17.44
C PHE A 17 32.76 -6.16 -16.41
N PHE A 18 33.25 -4.95 -16.28
CA PHE A 18 32.68 -3.94 -15.39
C PHE A 18 31.33 -3.43 -15.88
N TYR A 19 31.12 -3.37 -17.18
CA TYR A 19 29.85 -2.90 -17.76
C TYR A 19 28.71 -3.89 -17.56
N SER A 20 28.97 -5.18 -17.52
CA SER A 20 27.93 -6.18 -17.34
C SER A 20 27.42 -6.29 -15.89
N ILE A 21 28.19 -5.87 -14.90
CA ILE A 21 27.80 -5.94 -13.49
C ILE A 21 26.86 -4.80 -13.11
N SER A 22 26.92 -3.64 -13.79
CA SER A 22 26.08 -2.50 -13.45
C SER A 22 24.62 -2.62 -13.88
N CYS A 23 24.28 -3.56 -14.77
CA CYS A 23 22.91 -3.79 -15.20
C CYS A 23 22.14 -4.79 -14.32
N ASP A 24 22.83 -5.64 -13.57
CA ASP A 24 22.20 -6.69 -12.77
C ASP A 24 21.78 -6.23 -11.37
N ASN A 25 22.20 -5.05 -10.97
CA ASN A 25 21.94 -4.50 -9.64
C ASN A 25 20.98 -3.31 -9.65
N ALA A 26 20.17 -3.16 -10.70
CA ALA A 26 19.06 -2.22 -10.64
C ALA A 26 18.10 -2.69 -9.55
N PRO A 27 17.85 -1.89 -8.49
CA PRO A 27 16.87 -2.29 -7.49
C PRO A 27 15.53 -2.45 -8.18
N THR A 28 15.00 -3.66 -8.15
CA THR A 28 13.62 -3.90 -8.50
C THR A 28 12.78 -3.14 -7.49
N GLU A 29 12.31 -1.96 -7.86
CA GLU A 29 11.29 -1.29 -7.07
C GLU A 29 10.07 -2.20 -7.09
N SER A 30 9.72 -2.73 -5.91
CA SER A 30 8.46 -3.45 -5.77
C SER A 30 7.35 -2.47 -6.04
N GLU A 31 6.52 -2.75 -7.02
CA GLU A 31 5.37 -1.91 -7.33
C GLU A 31 4.36 -1.98 -6.20
N LEU A 32 3.82 -0.83 -5.83
CA LEU A 32 2.89 -0.70 -4.73
C LEU A 32 1.53 -1.29 -5.09
N GLY A 33 0.84 -1.79 -4.08
CA GLY A 33 -0.58 -2.08 -4.16
C GLY A 33 -1.37 -0.99 -3.47
N VAL A 34 -2.69 -1.07 -3.52
CA VAL A 34 -3.59 -0.09 -2.92
C VAL A 34 -4.58 -0.79 -2.00
N ILE A 35 -4.79 -0.24 -0.81
CA ILE A 35 -5.91 -0.58 0.06
C ILE A 35 -6.93 0.53 -0.10
N SER A 36 -8.12 0.20 -0.58
CA SER A 36 -9.22 1.14 -0.70
C SER A 36 -10.28 0.82 0.34
N VAL A 37 -10.48 1.72 1.28
CA VAL A 37 -11.46 1.57 2.36
C VAL A 37 -12.64 2.47 2.07
N ILE A 38 -13.83 1.90 2.07
CA ILE A 38 -15.07 2.66 1.97
C ILE A 38 -15.88 2.45 3.23
N VAL A 39 -16.38 3.56 3.80
CA VAL A 39 -17.26 3.54 4.96
C VAL A 39 -18.62 4.05 4.56
N VAL A 40 -19.64 3.25 4.77
CA VAL A 40 -21.03 3.57 4.41
C VAL A 40 -21.94 3.41 5.62
N ASP A 41 -23.10 4.06 5.54
CA ASP A 41 -24.12 3.98 6.58
C ASP A 41 -24.65 2.56 6.70
N ASN A 42 -24.68 2.06 7.93
CA ASN A 42 -25.17 0.73 8.24
C ASN A 42 -26.66 0.54 7.89
N ASP A 43 -27.47 1.56 8.05
CA ASP A 43 -28.91 1.45 7.83
C ASP A 43 -29.28 1.34 6.35
N LEU A 44 -28.67 2.18 5.51
CA LEU A 44 -28.96 2.24 4.09
C LEU A 44 -27.91 1.53 3.23
N ASN A 45 -26.72 1.30 3.80
CA ASN A 45 -25.61 0.62 3.15
C ASN A 45 -25.12 1.31 1.85
N THR A 46 -25.51 2.56 1.64
CA THR A 46 -25.21 3.33 0.44
C THR A 46 -24.74 4.75 0.72
N THR A 47 -25.03 5.30 1.89
CA THR A 47 -24.64 6.68 2.22
C THR A 47 -23.21 6.72 2.71
N PRO A 48 -22.31 7.48 2.05
CA PRO A 48 -20.92 7.56 2.49
C PRO A 48 -20.81 8.27 3.84
N VAL A 49 -19.87 7.78 4.67
CA VAL A 49 -19.59 8.36 5.98
C VAL A 49 -18.21 9.00 5.95
N PRO A 50 -18.11 10.34 5.95
CA PRO A 50 -16.84 11.03 5.92
C PRO A 50 -16.19 11.13 7.31
N ASN A 51 -14.92 11.51 7.34
CA ASN A 51 -14.15 11.81 8.54
C ASN A 51 -13.98 10.62 9.50
N VAL A 52 -14.04 9.41 9.00
CA VAL A 52 -13.74 8.21 9.78
C VAL A 52 -12.23 7.98 9.74
N GLU A 53 -11.62 7.89 10.91
CA GLU A 53 -10.19 7.63 11.01
C GLU A 53 -9.91 6.15 10.73
N ILE A 54 -9.07 5.91 9.75
CA ILE A 54 -8.66 4.58 9.33
C ILE A 54 -7.16 4.43 9.57
N THR A 55 -6.77 3.37 10.25
CA THR A 55 -5.37 3.05 10.49
C THR A 55 -5.01 1.74 9.83
N VAL A 56 -3.89 1.72 9.11
CA VAL A 56 -3.32 0.49 8.52
C VAL A 56 -2.13 0.06 9.36
N THR A 57 -2.20 -1.12 9.92
CA THR A 57 -1.13 -1.71 10.74
C THR A 57 -0.47 -2.88 10.01
N PRO A 58 0.80 -3.19 10.29
CA PRO A 58 1.69 -2.65 11.32
C PRO A 58 2.43 -1.36 10.94
N ILE A 59 2.21 -0.82 9.74
CA ILE A 59 2.91 0.39 9.29
C ILE A 59 2.40 1.68 9.95
N ASP A 60 1.28 1.64 10.65
CA ASP A 60 0.69 2.74 11.42
C ASP A 60 0.44 4.02 10.61
N ILE A 61 -0.06 3.86 9.39
CA ILE A 61 -0.52 4.97 8.56
C ILE A 61 -1.98 5.28 8.89
N VAL A 62 -2.26 6.55 9.16
CA VAL A 62 -3.59 7.02 9.54
C VAL A 62 -4.10 8.01 8.50
N GLN A 63 -5.31 7.79 8.00
CA GLN A 63 -6.02 8.71 7.12
C GLN A 63 -7.50 8.72 7.48
N ASN A 64 -8.16 9.82 7.15
CA ASN A 64 -9.60 9.95 7.34
C ASN A 64 -10.32 9.76 6.00
N THR A 65 -11.53 9.20 6.05
CA THR A 65 -12.36 9.10 4.85
C THR A 65 -12.76 10.49 4.35
N ASP A 66 -12.87 10.62 3.04
CA ASP A 66 -13.26 11.85 2.37
C ASP A 66 -14.81 12.01 2.33
N SER A 67 -15.28 13.02 1.60
CA SER A 67 -16.71 13.27 1.45
C SER A 67 -17.48 12.13 0.78
N SER A 68 -16.77 11.25 0.08
CA SER A 68 -17.33 10.04 -0.53
C SER A 68 -17.19 8.81 0.36
N GLY A 69 -16.71 8.98 1.60
CA GLY A 69 -16.50 7.89 2.53
C GLY A 69 -15.32 6.99 2.17
N ILE A 70 -14.41 7.47 1.33
CA ILE A 70 -13.31 6.67 0.78
C ILE A 70 -11.97 7.13 1.32
N CYS A 71 -11.09 6.17 1.56
CA CYS A 71 -9.73 6.40 2.01
C CYS A 71 -8.83 5.38 1.31
N ASN A 72 -7.80 5.85 0.63
CA ASN A 72 -6.89 5.00 -0.12
C ASN A 72 -5.48 5.04 0.47
N PHE A 73 -4.85 3.89 0.53
CA PHE A 73 -3.48 3.73 1.00
C PHE A 73 -2.65 3.03 -0.08
N GLU A 74 -1.55 3.65 -0.49
CA GLU A 74 -0.55 3.00 -1.33
C GLU A 74 0.51 2.37 -0.42
N VAL A 75 0.64 1.05 -0.49
CA VAL A 75 1.52 0.29 0.39
C VAL A 75 2.23 -0.81 -0.37
N GLU A 76 3.34 -1.27 0.16
CA GLU A 76 4.05 -2.40 -0.40
C GLU A 76 3.21 -3.68 -0.30
N PRO A 77 3.39 -4.65 -1.22
CA PRO A 77 2.69 -5.93 -1.11
C PRO A 77 2.98 -6.61 0.22
N GLY A 78 1.95 -7.18 0.82
CA GLY A 78 2.08 -7.84 2.11
C GLY A 78 0.75 -7.99 2.81
N ASN A 79 0.83 -8.39 4.06
CA ASN A 79 -0.35 -8.59 4.91
C ASN A 79 -0.48 -7.43 5.89
N TYR A 80 -1.67 -6.86 5.92
CA TYR A 80 -1.99 -5.70 6.76
C TYR A 80 -3.30 -5.93 7.49
N PHE A 81 -3.58 -5.05 8.46
CA PHE A 81 -4.88 -4.94 9.09
C PHE A 81 -5.40 -3.52 8.89
N VAL A 82 -6.68 -3.41 8.58
CA VAL A 82 -7.37 -2.14 8.57
C VAL A 82 -8.11 -2.00 9.89
N ASP A 83 -7.69 -1.03 10.68
CA ASP A 83 -8.26 -0.75 11.98
C ASP A 83 -9.08 0.54 11.92
N ALA A 84 -10.27 0.50 12.47
CA ALA A 84 -11.15 1.65 12.56
C ALA A 84 -12.07 1.51 13.76
N GLU A 85 -12.38 2.63 14.37
CA GLU A 85 -13.40 2.71 15.40
C GLU A 85 -14.51 3.60 14.90
N VAL A 86 -15.71 3.05 14.75
CA VAL A 86 -16.86 3.75 14.24
C VAL A 86 -17.98 3.74 15.27
N CYS A 87 -18.71 4.82 15.34
CA CYS A 87 -19.90 4.87 16.19
C CYS A 87 -21.11 4.32 15.46
N CYS A 88 -21.98 3.67 16.19
CA CYS A 88 -23.27 3.18 15.70
C CYS A 88 -24.38 3.51 16.69
N ALA A 89 -25.61 3.45 16.20
CA ALA A 89 -26.79 3.76 16.99
C ALA A 89 -26.81 2.94 18.29
N GLY A 90 -26.82 3.62 19.42
CA GLY A 90 -26.73 3.02 20.75
C GLY A 90 -25.41 3.36 21.43
N PRO A 91 -25.27 3.03 22.72
CA PRO A 91 -24.04 3.28 23.44
C PRO A 91 -22.97 2.29 23.01
N GLY A 92 -21.92 2.77 22.43
CA GLY A 92 -20.78 1.96 22.06
C GLY A 92 -20.28 2.20 20.65
N ASN A 93 -19.03 1.88 20.47
CA ASN A 93 -18.37 1.96 19.18
C ASN A 93 -18.11 0.56 18.64
N ILE A 94 -18.08 0.44 17.32
CA ILE A 94 -17.67 -0.80 16.67
C ILE A 94 -16.20 -0.64 16.32
N GLU A 95 -15.40 -1.60 16.76
CA GLU A 95 -13.98 -1.68 16.41
C GLU A 95 -13.81 -2.67 15.25
N TYR A 96 -13.17 -2.20 14.18
CA TYR A 96 -12.82 -3.06 13.06
C TYR A 96 -11.33 -3.37 13.10
N HIS A 97 -11.02 -4.61 12.83
CA HIS A 97 -9.65 -5.12 12.67
C HIS A 97 -9.68 -6.14 11.53
N VAL A 98 -9.63 -5.62 10.30
CA VAL A 98 -9.87 -6.42 9.10
C VAL A 98 -8.56 -6.81 8.46
N PRO A 99 -8.28 -8.12 8.30
CA PRO A 99 -7.09 -8.56 7.60
C PRO A 99 -7.20 -8.25 6.11
N VAL A 100 -6.12 -7.71 5.53
CA VAL A 100 -6.05 -7.34 4.12
C VAL A 100 -4.74 -7.84 3.54
N LYS A 101 -4.81 -8.54 2.42
CA LYS A 101 -3.65 -8.93 1.66
C LYS A 101 -3.49 -8.00 0.47
N VAL A 102 -2.36 -7.29 0.40
CA VAL A 102 -2.05 -6.38 -0.70
C VAL A 102 -1.17 -7.10 -1.72
N ILE A 103 -1.58 -7.02 -2.96
CA ILE A 103 -0.88 -7.59 -4.10
C ILE A 103 -0.40 -6.45 -5.00
N GLU A 104 0.78 -6.60 -5.55
CA GLU A 104 1.40 -5.67 -6.47
C GLU A 104 0.45 -5.28 -7.61
N ASN A 105 0.32 -3.98 -7.88
CA ASN A 105 -0.53 -3.41 -8.94
C ASN A 105 -2.02 -3.73 -8.82
N LYS A 106 -2.48 -4.13 -7.63
CA LYS A 106 -3.88 -4.44 -7.41
C LYS A 106 -4.45 -3.63 -6.27
N THR A 107 -5.77 -3.45 -6.29
CA THR A 107 -6.50 -2.77 -5.24
C THR A 107 -7.22 -3.79 -4.37
N ALA A 108 -6.99 -3.72 -3.06
CA ALA A 108 -7.72 -4.49 -2.08
C ALA A 108 -8.84 -3.62 -1.53
N ASP A 109 -10.07 -4.02 -1.74
CA ASP A 109 -11.25 -3.26 -1.31
C ASP A 109 -11.73 -3.72 0.07
N VAL A 110 -11.94 -2.76 0.96
CA VAL A 110 -12.46 -3.00 2.31
C VAL A 110 -13.69 -2.13 2.53
N LYS A 111 -14.80 -2.75 2.89
CA LYS A 111 -16.05 -2.04 3.17
C LYS A 111 -16.35 -2.11 4.65
N LEU A 112 -16.53 -0.96 5.28
CA LEU A 112 -16.89 -0.85 6.68
C LEU A 112 -18.27 -0.21 6.79
N LEU A 113 -19.03 -0.64 7.78
CA LEU A 113 -20.35 -0.13 8.08
C LEU A 113 -20.31 0.76 9.31
N ALA A 114 -20.84 1.95 9.21
CA ALA A 114 -20.89 2.92 10.31
C ALA A 114 -22.25 3.59 10.35
N CYS A 115 -22.49 4.39 11.36
CA CYS A 115 -23.70 5.19 11.46
C CYS A 115 -23.39 6.66 11.16
N LEU A 116 -24.33 7.37 10.56
CA LEU A 116 -24.17 8.79 10.24
C LEU A 116 -24.18 9.68 11.48
N SER A 117 -24.81 9.23 12.54
CA SER A 117 -24.88 9.97 13.79
C SER A 117 -24.39 9.12 14.95
N CYS A 118 -23.46 9.69 15.70
CA CYS A 118 -22.95 9.09 16.92
C CYS A 118 -23.71 9.65 18.12
N ASP A 119 -24.82 9.06 18.43
CA ASP A 119 -25.62 9.44 19.59
C ASP A 119 -25.36 8.58 20.82
#